data_2d276ed39e8b08cfa084a793bb1a7eea
#
_entry.id   2d276ed39e8b08cfa084a793bb1a7eea
#
_cell.length_a   1.000
_cell.length_b   1.000
_cell.length_c   1.000
_cell.angle_alpha   90.00
_cell.angle_beta   90.00
_cell.angle_gamma   90.00
#
_symmetry.space_group_name_H-M   'P 1'
#
loop_
_entity.id
_entity.type
_entity.pdbx_description
1 polymer ?
#
loop_
_entity_poly.entity_id
_entity_poly.type
_entity_poly.pdbx_seq_one_letter_code
_entity_poly.pdbx_strand_id
1 'polypeptide(L)'
;MNLNDWLPNKLAHSTWRDKYQNNGETFDEWLDRVSNGDPDLKQLIVDKKFIFGGRILANRGLQNQGTKITYSNCYVLKPPDDNIESIYDTCGKLARTFSYGGGVGIDISNLRPNGAPVHNAAKTTTGACSFMDTFAQVTDTIGQKGRRGALMLSMDINHPDIEEFIDKKTNTDKVTSANISVRVTDDFMNAVVTKQKYTCSYLLE
;
A
#
# COMPACT_ATOMS: atom_id res chain seq x y z
N MET A 1 29.60 -19.54 -6.59
CA MET A 1 28.97 -20.08 -5.35
C MET A 1 27.68 -20.82 -5.71
N ASN A 2 27.35 -21.94 -5.05
CA ASN A 2 26.13 -22.67 -5.37
C ASN A 2 24.94 -22.08 -4.58
N LEU A 3 23.80 -21.90 -5.24
CA LEU A 3 22.54 -21.43 -4.60
C LEU A 3 22.17 -22.31 -3.39
N ASN A 4 22.39 -23.62 -3.48
CA ASN A 4 22.09 -24.57 -2.42
C ASN A 4 22.88 -24.33 -1.12
N ASP A 5 24.09 -23.76 -1.25
CA ASP A 5 24.92 -23.43 -0.10
C ASP A 5 24.53 -22.09 0.53
N TRP A 6 23.94 -21.21 -0.28
CA TRP A 6 23.55 -19.87 0.17
C TRP A 6 22.15 -19.82 0.78
N LEU A 7 21.20 -20.57 0.22
CA LEU A 7 19.81 -20.65 0.73
C LEU A 7 19.64 -21.88 1.65
N PRO A 8 18.96 -21.72 2.80
CA PRO A 8 18.98 -22.75 3.86
C PRO A 8 18.02 -23.93 3.61
N ASN A 9 17.01 -23.78 2.73
CA ASN A 9 15.96 -24.79 2.57
C ASN A 9 15.18 -24.66 1.24
N LYS A 10 14.36 -25.67 0.95
CA LYS A 10 13.55 -25.75 -0.29
C LYS A 10 12.61 -24.58 -0.48
N LEU A 11 12.02 -24.03 0.60
CA LEU A 11 11.13 -22.88 0.52
C LEU A 11 11.88 -21.63 0.07
N ALA A 12 13.08 -21.40 0.60
CA ALA A 12 13.94 -20.29 0.18
C ALA A 12 14.33 -20.42 -1.30
N HIS A 13 14.62 -21.64 -1.78
CA HIS A 13 14.91 -21.92 -3.19
C HIS A 13 13.71 -21.61 -4.09
N SER A 14 12.50 -22.09 -3.74
CA SER A 14 11.31 -21.80 -4.54
C SER A 14 10.99 -20.31 -4.52
N THR A 15 11.12 -19.65 -3.37
CA THR A 15 10.91 -18.20 -3.25
C THR A 15 11.87 -17.41 -4.12
N TRP A 16 13.15 -17.78 -4.14
CA TRP A 16 14.14 -17.13 -5.00
C TRP A 16 13.79 -17.32 -6.48
N ARG A 17 13.48 -18.56 -6.91
CA ARG A 17 13.12 -18.89 -8.28
C ARG A 17 11.86 -18.17 -8.74
N ASP A 18 10.83 -18.13 -7.90
CA ASP A 18 9.51 -17.61 -8.26
C ASP A 18 9.43 -16.09 -8.22
N LYS A 19 10.29 -15.43 -7.41
CA LYS A 19 10.17 -13.99 -7.12
C LYS A 19 11.38 -13.15 -7.53
N TYR A 20 12.56 -13.73 -7.60
CA TYR A 20 13.81 -12.97 -7.76
C TYR A 20 14.63 -13.38 -8.98
N GLN A 21 14.50 -14.61 -9.45
CA GLN A 21 15.16 -15.09 -10.68
C GLN A 21 14.49 -14.47 -11.91
N ASN A 22 15.28 -13.93 -12.83
CA ASN A 22 14.80 -13.41 -14.11
C ASN A 22 15.19 -14.36 -15.24
N ASN A 23 14.20 -14.76 -16.08
CA ASN A 23 14.40 -15.53 -17.31
C ASN A 23 15.36 -16.75 -17.17
N GLY A 24 15.34 -17.43 -16.02
CA GLY A 24 16.16 -18.61 -15.80
C GLY A 24 17.65 -18.32 -15.52
N GLU A 25 18.01 -17.07 -15.18
CA GLU A 25 19.39 -16.73 -14.79
C GLU A 25 19.92 -17.66 -13.68
N THR A 26 21.20 -17.93 -13.72
CA THR A 26 21.91 -18.65 -12.65
C THR A 26 22.04 -17.76 -11.41
N PHE A 27 22.42 -18.35 -10.29
CA PHE A 27 22.64 -17.59 -9.06
C PHE A 27 23.79 -16.57 -9.18
N ASP A 28 24.85 -16.90 -9.91
CA ASP A 28 25.95 -15.98 -10.15
C ASP A 28 25.56 -14.82 -11.06
N GLU A 29 24.79 -15.08 -12.12
CA GLU A 29 24.24 -14.04 -13.00
C GLU A 29 23.26 -13.12 -12.24
N TRP A 30 22.44 -13.70 -11.34
CA TRP A 30 21.59 -12.93 -10.46
C TRP A 30 22.40 -12.04 -9.52
N LEU A 31 23.47 -12.54 -8.90
CA LEU A 31 24.36 -11.76 -8.05
C LEU A 31 25.01 -10.61 -8.83
N ASP A 32 25.49 -10.87 -10.05
CA ASP A 32 26.09 -9.84 -10.89
C ASP A 32 25.09 -8.76 -11.29
N ARG A 33 23.87 -9.17 -11.64
CA ARG A 33 22.78 -8.22 -11.94
C ARG A 33 22.41 -7.37 -10.73
N VAL A 34 22.22 -7.98 -9.57
CA VAL A 34 21.78 -7.28 -8.36
C VAL A 34 22.88 -6.39 -7.78
N SER A 35 24.14 -6.80 -7.86
CA SER A 35 25.29 -5.98 -7.47
C SER A 35 25.64 -4.90 -8.51
N ASN A 36 25.06 -4.98 -9.72
CA ASN A 36 25.44 -4.17 -10.88
C ASN A 36 26.93 -4.31 -11.26
N GLY A 37 27.48 -5.52 -11.10
CA GLY A 37 28.87 -5.85 -11.38
C GLY A 37 29.87 -5.35 -10.32
N ASP A 38 29.39 -4.74 -9.23
CA ASP A 38 30.26 -4.28 -8.13
C ASP A 38 30.72 -5.49 -7.29
N PRO A 39 32.04 -5.81 -7.26
CA PRO A 39 32.56 -6.98 -6.56
C PRO A 39 32.43 -6.90 -5.04
N ASP A 40 32.57 -5.71 -4.46
CA ASP A 40 32.47 -5.53 -3.00
C ASP A 40 31.04 -5.72 -2.55
N LEU A 41 30.07 -5.16 -3.27
CA LEU A 41 28.66 -5.36 -3.02
C LEU A 41 28.24 -6.82 -3.21
N LYS A 42 28.75 -7.49 -4.26
CA LYS A 42 28.53 -8.91 -4.51
C LYS A 42 29.03 -9.73 -3.32
N GLN A 43 30.23 -9.45 -2.81
CA GLN A 43 30.80 -10.14 -1.66
C GLN A 43 29.98 -9.92 -0.37
N LEU A 44 29.50 -8.70 -0.13
CA LEU A 44 28.63 -8.41 1.01
C LEU A 44 27.32 -9.21 0.98
N ILE A 45 26.73 -9.39 -0.21
CA ILE A 45 25.52 -10.21 -0.39
C ILE A 45 25.84 -11.69 -0.15
N VAL A 46 26.91 -12.19 -0.72
CA VAL A 46 27.37 -13.58 -0.54
C VAL A 46 27.62 -13.90 0.93
N ASP A 47 28.28 -13.00 1.65
CA ASP A 47 28.57 -13.13 3.08
C ASP A 47 27.34 -12.94 3.98
N LYS A 48 26.18 -12.61 3.40
CA LYS A 48 24.93 -12.28 4.14
C LYS A 48 25.08 -11.09 5.10
N LYS A 49 26.04 -10.19 4.81
CA LYS A 49 26.24 -8.94 5.58
C LYS A 49 25.33 -7.81 5.11
N PHE A 50 24.86 -7.90 3.87
CA PHE A 50 23.92 -6.96 3.27
C PHE A 50 23.00 -7.67 2.30
N ILE A 51 21.73 -7.26 2.25
CA ILE A 51 20.77 -7.68 1.25
C ILE A 51 19.79 -6.55 0.96
N PHE A 52 19.46 -6.36 -0.31
CA PHE A 52 18.44 -5.38 -0.72
C PHE A 52 17.03 -5.82 -0.34
N GLY A 53 16.12 -4.87 -0.24
CA GLY A 53 14.69 -5.16 -0.19
C GLY A 53 14.20 -5.93 -1.42
N GLY A 54 13.16 -6.75 -1.24
CA GLY A 54 12.69 -7.71 -2.24
C GLY A 54 12.44 -7.13 -3.64
N ARG A 55 11.96 -5.90 -3.74
CA ARG A 55 11.73 -5.25 -5.05
C ARG A 55 13.03 -4.94 -5.79
N ILE A 56 14.04 -4.52 -5.07
CA ILE A 56 15.36 -4.25 -5.65
C ILE A 56 15.99 -5.57 -6.09
N LEU A 57 15.91 -6.63 -5.26
CA LEU A 57 16.41 -7.96 -5.62
C LEU A 57 15.75 -8.52 -6.89
N ALA A 58 14.44 -8.29 -7.05
CA ALA A 58 13.71 -8.73 -8.23
C ALA A 58 14.05 -7.92 -9.49
N ASN A 59 14.16 -6.59 -9.35
CA ASN A 59 14.07 -5.67 -10.48
C ASN A 59 15.38 -4.98 -10.88
N ARG A 60 16.38 -4.90 -9.99
CA ARG A 60 17.64 -4.20 -10.28
C ARG A 60 18.34 -4.82 -11.48
N GLY A 61 18.79 -3.97 -12.39
CA GLY A 61 19.41 -4.39 -13.65
C GLY A 61 18.43 -4.70 -14.79
N LEU A 62 17.10 -4.65 -14.55
CA LEU A 62 16.08 -4.95 -15.56
C LEU A 62 15.42 -3.70 -16.21
N GLN A 63 15.81 -2.51 -15.78
CA GLN A 63 15.17 -1.24 -16.20
C GLN A 63 15.18 -0.99 -17.71
N ASN A 64 16.09 -1.60 -18.45
CA ASN A 64 16.24 -1.43 -19.90
C ASN A 64 15.65 -2.59 -20.72
N GLN A 65 14.95 -3.55 -20.09
CA GLN A 65 14.42 -4.75 -20.75
C GLN A 65 12.95 -4.62 -21.18
N GLY A 66 12.43 -3.38 -21.31
CA GLY A 66 11.06 -3.12 -21.76
C GLY A 66 9.97 -3.35 -20.72
N THR A 67 10.29 -3.92 -19.57
CA THR A 67 9.34 -4.11 -18.46
C THR A 67 9.29 -2.87 -17.59
N LYS A 68 8.08 -2.39 -17.33
CA LYS A 68 7.87 -1.28 -16.40
C LYS A 68 8.04 -1.77 -14.97
N ILE A 69 9.10 -1.35 -14.31
CA ILE A 69 9.47 -1.77 -12.95
C ILE A 69 9.55 -0.57 -12.01
N THR A 70 9.42 -0.83 -10.72
CA THR A 70 9.70 0.14 -9.65
C THR A 70 10.58 -0.50 -8.59
N TYR A 71 11.41 0.31 -7.94
CA TYR A 71 12.21 -0.09 -6.79
C TYR A 71 11.53 0.24 -5.46
N SER A 72 10.51 1.10 -5.48
CA SER A 72 9.73 1.46 -4.30
C SER A 72 8.61 0.45 -4.06
N ASN A 73 8.40 0.07 -2.79
CA ASN A 73 7.33 -0.84 -2.39
C ASN A 73 6.01 -0.12 -2.11
N CYS A 74 6.10 1.07 -1.50
CA CYS A 74 4.94 1.80 -0.99
C CYS A 74 4.98 3.26 -1.43
N TYR A 75 3.81 3.80 -1.68
CA TYR A 75 3.57 5.17 -2.09
C TYR A 75 2.47 5.77 -1.23
N VAL A 76 2.60 7.06 -0.95
CA VAL A 76 1.52 7.84 -0.34
C VAL A 76 0.96 8.76 -1.42
N LEU A 77 -0.32 8.67 -1.70
CA LEU A 77 -1.00 9.60 -2.60
C LEU A 77 -1.50 10.82 -1.81
N LYS A 78 -1.59 11.96 -2.51
CA LYS A 78 -2.30 13.12 -1.98
C LYS A 78 -3.73 12.68 -1.61
N PRO A 79 -4.26 13.10 -0.45
CA PRO A 79 -5.66 12.91 -0.12
C PRO A 79 -6.56 13.42 -1.24
N PRO A 80 -7.64 12.72 -1.59
CA PRO A 80 -8.61 13.25 -2.54
C PRO A 80 -9.23 14.54 -2.00
N ASP A 81 -9.46 15.50 -2.88
CA ASP A 81 -10.31 16.65 -2.57
C ASP A 81 -11.76 16.16 -2.52
N ASP A 82 -12.63 16.86 -1.78
CA ASP A 82 -14.00 16.44 -1.51
C ASP A 82 -14.94 16.70 -2.72
N ASN A 83 -14.63 16.04 -3.83
CA ASN A 83 -15.44 16.01 -5.06
C ASN A 83 -15.25 14.70 -5.82
N ILE A 84 -16.22 14.36 -6.64
CA ILE A 84 -16.26 13.10 -7.40
C ILE A 84 -15.07 12.95 -8.34
N GLU A 85 -14.68 14.02 -9.01
CA GLU A 85 -13.57 14.00 -9.97
C GLU A 85 -12.26 13.62 -9.30
N SER A 86 -11.94 14.22 -8.14
CA SER A 86 -10.74 13.93 -7.37
C SER A 86 -10.75 12.53 -6.77
N ILE A 87 -11.90 12.04 -6.31
CA ILE A 87 -12.06 10.69 -5.78
C ILE A 87 -11.77 9.65 -6.88
N TYR A 88 -12.35 9.81 -8.07
CA TYR A 88 -12.13 8.86 -9.17
C TYR A 88 -10.77 9.02 -9.85
N ASP A 89 -10.19 10.22 -9.87
CA ASP A 89 -8.78 10.41 -10.26
C ASP A 89 -7.84 9.64 -9.32
N THR A 90 -8.14 9.65 -8.03
CA THR A 90 -7.42 8.85 -7.03
C THR A 90 -7.56 7.35 -7.30
N CYS A 91 -8.73 6.85 -7.70
CA CYS A 91 -8.92 5.47 -8.14
C CYS A 91 -8.02 5.14 -9.34
N GLY A 92 -7.91 6.03 -10.32
CA GLY A 92 -7.02 5.87 -11.47
C GLY A 92 -5.55 5.80 -11.07
N LYS A 93 -5.12 6.65 -10.15
CA LYS A 93 -3.75 6.65 -9.59
C LYS A 93 -3.46 5.37 -8.80
N LEU A 94 -4.43 4.87 -8.02
CA LEU A 94 -4.37 3.57 -7.33
C LEU A 94 -4.16 2.44 -8.33
N ALA A 95 -5.04 2.32 -9.33
CA ALA A 95 -4.98 1.29 -10.36
C ALA A 95 -3.63 1.28 -11.06
N ARG A 96 -3.13 2.46 -11.43
CA ARG A 96 -1.81 2.62 -12.05
C ARG A 96 -0.69 2.14 -11.13
N THR A 97 -0.67 2.55 -9.87
CA THR A 97 0.37 2.18 -8.91
C THR A 97 0.37 0.68 -8.64
N PHE A 98 -0.81 0.07 -8.46
CA PHE A 98 -0.94 -1.38 -8.29
C PHE A 98 -0.48 -2.14 -9.53
N SER A 99 -0.75 -1.65 -10.74
CA SER A 99 -0.30 -2.30 -11.98
C SER A 99 1.22 -2.38 -12.10
N TYR A 100 1.96 -1.49 -11.44
CA TYR A 100 3.42 -1.54 -11.31
C TYR A 100 3.88 -2.31 -10.05
N GLY A 101 2.91 -2.82 -9.28
CA GLY A 101 3.15 -3.61 -8.08
C GLY A 101 3.47 -2.80 -6.83
N GLY A 102 3.25 -1.48 -6.82
CA GLY A 102 3.36 -0.65 -5.61
C GLY A 102 2.21 -0.91 -4.64
N GLY A 103 2.45 -0.72 -3.34
CA GLY A 103 1.40 -0.52 -2.34
C GLY A 103 1.08 0.96 -2.19
N VAL A 104 -0.12 1.31 -1.75
CA VAL A 104 -0.55 2.71 -1.63
C VAL A 104 -1.22 2.98 -0.29
N GLY A 105 -0.87 4.13 0.30
CA GLY A 105 -1.58 4.75 1.41
C GLY A 105 -2.33 6.01 0.96
N ILE A 106 -3.57 6.17 1.42
CA ILE A 106 -4.42 7.35 1.17
C ILE A 106 -5.07 7.77 2.49
N ASP A 107 -5.03 9.06 2.78
CA ASP A 107 -5.85 9.68 3.83
C ASP A 107 -7.17 10.13 3.21
N ILE A 108 -8.30 9.76 3.83
CA ILE A 108 -9.65 10.11 3.37
C ILE A 108 -10.37 11.08 4.30
N SER A 109 -9.64 11.70 5.22
CA SER A 109 -10.19 12.64 6.20
C SER A 109 -10.81 13.90 5.58
N ASN A 110 -10.40 14.26 4.36
CA ASN A 110 -10.93 15.44 3.67
C ASN A 110 -12.32 15.22 3.08
N LEU A 111 -12.78 13.97 2.96
CA LEU A 111 -14.09 13.68 2.41
C LEU A 111 -15.17 14.01 3.44
N ARG A 112 -16.23 14.68 3.00
CA ARG A 112 -17.33 15.05 3.89
C ARG A 112 -18.04 13.84 4.49
N PRO A 113 -18.58 13.96 5.72
CA PRO A 113 -19.24 12.87 6.40
C PRO A 113 -20.58 12.46 5.76
N ASN A 114 -21.05 11.29 6.13
CA ASN A 114 -22.35 10.76 5.73
C ASN A 114 -23.47 11.74 6.07
N GLY A 115 -24.39 11.93 5.12
CA GLY A 115 -25.51 12.85 5.23
C GLY A 115 -25.19 14.32 4.97
N ALA A 116 -23.93 14.69 4.77
CA ALA A 116 -23.57 16.06 4.42
C ALA A 116 -24.18 16.48 3.07
N PRO A 117 -24.58 17.76 2.91
CA PRO A 117 -25.25 18.24 1.69
C PRO A 117 -24.32 18.21 0.48
N VAL A 118 -24.89 17.87 -0.68
CA VAL A 118 -24.22 17.95 -1.99
C VAL A 118 -25.12 18.69 -2.98
N HIS A 119 -24.50 19.39 -3.95
CA HIS A 119 -25.19 20.18 -4.95
C HIS A 119 -25.54 19.39 -6.23
N ASN A 120 -25.93 18.13 -6.07
CA ASN A 120 -26.35 17.28 -7.18
C ASN A 120 -27.71 16.61 -6.90
N ALA A 121 -28.14 15.71 -7.79
CA ALA A 121 -29.45 15.05 -7.69
C ALA A 121 -29.62 14.22 -6.40
N ALA A 122 -28.53 13.77 -5.77
CA ALA A 122 -28.57 12.97 -4.55
C ALA A 122 -28.89 13.80 -3.30
N LYS A 123 -28.63 15.13 -3.34
CA LYS A 123 -28.81 16.10 -2.25
C LYS A 123 -27.94 15.87 -1.02
N THR A 124 -27.61 14.63 -0.67
CA THR A 124 -26.74 14.25 0.44
C THR A 124 -25.74 13.18 -0.02
N THR A 125 -24.56 13.15 0.61
CA THR A 125 -23.54 12.13 0.36
C THR A 125 -23.75 10.90 1.24
N THR A 126 -23.22 9.78 0.80
CA THR A 126 -23.08 8.54 1.58
C THR A 126 -21.85 8.51 2.48
N GLY A 127 -21.06 9.60 2.50
CA GLY A 127 -19.93 9.78 3.40
C GLY A 127 -18.61 9.13 2.93
N ALA A 128 -17.55 9.48 3.66
CA ALA A 128 -16.19 9.01 3.38
C ALA A 128 -16.09 7.48 3.40
N CYS A 129 -16.80 6.83 4.33
CA CYS A 129 -16.75 5.38 4.50
C CYS A 129 -17.33 4.59 3.32
N SER A 130 -18.24 5.16 2.53
CA SER A 130 -18.77 4.49 1.34
C SER A 130 -17.71 4.40 0.23
N PHE A 131 -16.83 5.38 0.11
CA PHE A 131 -15.75 5.39 -0.88
C PHE A 131 -14.61 4.39 -0.55
N MET A 132 -14.52 3.92 0.70
CA MET A 132 -13.60 2.83 1.04
C MET A 132 -13.87 1.58 0.20
N ASP A 133 -15.14 1.26 -0.05
CA ASP A 133 -15.53 0.10 -0.86
C ASP A 133 -15.06 0.29 -2.32
N THR A 134 -15.15 1.51 -2.86
CA THR A 134 -14.66 1.85 -4.21
C THR A 134 -13.15 1.67 -4.31
N PHE A 135 -12.37 2.20 -3.36
CA PHE A 135 -10.92 2.05 -3.34
C PHE A 135 -10.50 0.58 -3.14
N ALA A 136 -11.20 -0.17 -2.28
CA ALA A 136 -10.97 -1.60 -2.07
C ALA A 136 -11.24 -2.40 -3.35
N GLN A 137 -12.33 -2.09 -4.08
CA GLN A 137 -12.66 -2.75 -5.35
C GLN A 137 -11.59 -2.52 -6.42
N VAL A 138 -11.01 -1.33 -6.52
CA VAL A 138 -9.86 -1.06 -7.41
C VAL A 138 -8.69 -1.98 -7.05
N THR A 139 -8.40 -2.14 -5.74
CA THR A 139 -7.33 -2.99 -5.25
C THR A 139 -7.53 -4.45 -5.62
N ASP A 140 -8.75 -4.96 -5.50
CA ASP A 140 -9.10 -6.34 -5.84
C ASP A 140 -9.04 -6.59 -7.35
N THR A 141 -9.50 -5.62 -8.15
CA THR A 141 -9.56 -5.73 -9.61
C THR A 141 -8.17 -5.71 -10.26
N ILE A 142 -7.25 -4.86 -9.76
CA ILE A 142 -5.92 -4.64 -10.36
C ILE A 142 -4.85 -5.55 -9.73
N GLY A 143 -5.26 -6.53 -8.93
CA GLY A 143 -4.32 -7.46 -8.31
C GLY A 143 -3.39 -8.15 -9.32
N GLN A 144 -2.12 -8.31 -8.96
CA GLN A 144 -1.14 -9.05 -9.76
C GLN A 144 -1.31 -10.56 -9.52
N LYS A 145 -0.97 -11.39 -10.55
CA LYS A 145 -0.91 -12.85 -10.42
C LYS A 145 -0.16 -13.26 -9.13
N GLY A 146 -0.88 -13.79 -8.14
CA GLY A 146 -0.32 -14.26 -6.87
C GLY A 146 0.02 -13.18 -5.83
N ARG A 147 -0.26 -11.88 -6.09
CA ARG A 147 -0.06 -10.81 -5.12
C ARG A 147 -1.21 -9.81 -5.19
N ARG A 148 -1.99 -9.69 -4.11
CA ARG A 148 -3.01 -8.65 -3.99
C ARG A 148 -2.35 -7.27 -3.93
N GLY A 149 -3.02 -6.23 -4.44
CA GLY A 149 -2.65 -4.85 -4.18
C GLY A 149 -2.61 -4.61 -2.65
N ALA A 150 -1.73 -3.75 -2.20
CA ALA A 150 -1.65 -3.38 -0.79
C ALA A 150 -2.18 -1.95 -0.64
N LEU A 151 -3.38 -1.80 -0.09
CA LEU A 151 -4.01 -0.51 0.20
C LEU A 151 -4.02 -0.26 1.71
N MET A 152 -3.69 0.96 2.10
CA MET A 152 -3.88 1.50 3.44
C MET A 152 -4.79 2.72 3.33
N LEU A 153 -5.88 2.76 4.09
CA LEU A 153 -6.74 3.93 4.25
C LEU A 153 -6.55 4.49 5.65
N SER A 154 -6.39 5.80 5.76
CA SER A 154 -6.35 6.48 7.06
C SER A 154 -7.45 7.52 7.18
N MET A 155 -7.90 7.73 8.42
CA MET A 155 -8.88 8.75 8.77
C MET A 155 -8.51 9.40 10.10
N ASP A 156 -8.71 10.70 10.19
CA ASP A 156 -8.49 11.47 11.42
C ASP A 156 -9.50 11.08 12.49
N ILE A 157 -9.05 10.99 13.74
CA ILE A 157 -9.90 10.67 14.90
C ILE A 157 -11.05 11.66 15.09
N ASN A 158 -10.91 12.89 14.58
CA ASN A 158 -11.93 13.92 14.67
C ASN A 158 -13.00 13.83 13.59
N HIS A 159 -12.83 12.94 12.58
CA HIS A 159 -13.81 12.82 11.51
C HIS A 159 -15.15 12.29 12.04
N PRO A 160 -16.32 12.87 11.67
CA PRO A 160 -17.61 12.40 12.18
C PRO A 160 -17.93 10.94 11.88
N ASP A 161 -17.44 10.40 10.76
CA ASP A 161 -17.63 9.00 10.37
C ASP A 161 -16.58 8.05 11.00
N ILE A 162 -15.80 8.47 12.01
CA ILE A 162 -14.65 7.67 12.50
C ILE A 162 -15.10 6.35 13.12
N GLU A 163 -16.23 6.30 13.81
CA GLU A 163 -16.76 5.06 14.36
C GLU A 163 -17.15 4.07 13.24
N GLU A 164 -17.85 4.56 12.21
CA GLU A 164 -18.18 3.76 11.04
C GLU A 164 -16.90 3.26 10.32
N PHE A 165 -15.88 4.11 10.21
CA PHE A 165 -14.59 3.74 9.62
C PHE A 165 -13.92 2.57 10.36
N ILE A 166 -13.91 2.61 11.69
CA ILE A 166 -13.36 1.54 12.53
C ILE A 166 -14.20 0.27 12.39
N ASP A 167 -15.52 0.39 12.45
CA ASP A 167 -16.44 -0.73 12.40
C ASP A 167 -16.49 -1.42 11.02
N LYS A 168 -16.16 -0.72 9.94
CA LYS A 168 -16.04 -1.33 8.60
C LYS A 168 -15.08 -2.52 8.58
N LYS A 169 -14.06 -2.55 9.43
CA LYS A 169 -13.08 -3.62 9.48
C LYS A 169 -13.47 -4.77 10.42
N THR A 170 -14.41 -4.54 11.32
CA THR A 170 -14.96 -5.61 12.18
C THR A 170 -15.88 -6.55 11.39
N ASN A 171 -16.52 -6.05 10.33
CA ASN A 171 -17.31 -6.85 9.42
C ASN A 171 -16.41 -7.37 8.27
N THR A 172 -15.98 -8.63 8.37
CA THR A 172 -14.98 -9.26 7.51
C THR A 172 -15.38 -9.40 6.04
N ASP A 173 -16.62 -9.12 5.68
CA ASP A 173 -17.14 -9.26 4.30
C ASP A 173 -16.93 -7.99 3.46
N LYS A 174 -16.56 -6.88 4.09
CA LYS A 174 -16.34 -5.59 3.42
C LYS A 174 -14.91 -5.09 3.62
N VAL A 175 -14.38 -4.37 2.63
CA VAL A 175 -13.04 -3.74 2.68
C VAL A 175 -11.93 -4.75 3.07
N THR A 176 -12.03 -5.99 2.58
CA THR A 176 -11.08 -7.07 2.94
C THR A 176 -9.67 -6.80 2.43
N SER A 177 -9.53 -6.09 1.31
CA SER A 177 -8.26 -5.81 0.61
C SER A 177 -7.55 -4.53 1.06
N ALA A 178 -8.14 -3.76 1.99
CA ALA A 178 -7.52 -2.57 2.55
C ALA A 178 -7.22 -2.73 4.04
N ASN A 179 -6.05 -2.25 4.47
CA ASN A 179 -5.76 -1.99 5.86
C ASN A 179 -6.33 -0.61 6.23
N ILE A 180 -6.69 -0.42 7.50
CA ILE A 180 -7.13 0.87 8.01
C ILE A 180 -6.20 1.37 9.11
N SER A 181 -6.08 2.68 9.25
CA SER A 181 -5.29 3.33 10.29
C SER A 181 -6.01 4.60 10.76
N VAL A 182 -6.16 4.77 12.06
CA VAL A 182 -6.70 6.00 12.64
C VAL A 182 -5.55 6.95 12.95
N ARG A 183 -5.64 8.18 12.46
CA ARG A 183 -4.74 9.25 12.86
C ARG A 183 -5.21 9.86 14.17
N VAL A 184 -4.43 9.69 15.21
CA VAL A 184 -4.74 10.22 16.55
C VAL A 184 -3.95 11.49 16.82
N THR A 185 -4.54 12.40 17.63
CA THR A 185 -3.89 13.63 18.09
C THR A 185 -3.36 13.46 19.52
N ASP A 186 -2.47 14.35 19.95
CA ASP A 186 -1.99 14.37 21.34
C ASP A 186 -3.15 14.58 22.33
N ASP A 187 -4.13 15.41 21.98
CA ASP A 187 -5.32 15.65 22.81
C ASP A 187 -6.15 14.37 22.98
N PHE A 188 -6.34 13.60 21.91
CA PHE A 188 -6.99 12.31 22.00
C PHE A 188 -6.20 11.35 22.91
N MET A 189 -4.88 11.26 22.73
CA MET A 189 -4.04 10.40 23.55
C MET A 189 -4.04 10.82 25.03
N ASN A 190 -4.05 12.11 25.30
CA ASN A 190 -4.19 12.64 26.66
C ASN A 190 -5.56 12.26 27.27
N ALA A 191 -6.64 12.36 26.49
CA ALA A 191 -7.97 11.94 26.96
C ALA A 191 -8.01 10.44 27.28
N VAL A 192 -7.34 9.60 26.48
CA VAL A 192 -7.21 8.15 26.72
C VAL A 192 -6.47 7.89 28.05
N VAL A 193 -5.31 8.53 28.25
CA VAL A 193 -4.49 8.35 29.45
C VAL A 193 -5.23 8.81 30.71
N THR A 194 -5.95 9.96 30.62
CA THR A 194 -6.70 10.55 31.73
C THR A 194 -8.10 9.97 31.88
N LYS A 195 -8.51 9.03 31.03
CA LYS A 195 -9.86 8.42 30.98
C LYS A 195 -10.99 9.45 30.87
N GLN A 196 -10.75 10.51 30.14
CA GLN A 196 -11.74 11.55 29.88
C GLN A 196 -12.53 11.24 28.59
N LYS A 197 -13.74 11.81 28.49
CA LYS A 197 -14.50 11.79 27.24
C LYS A 197 -13.77 12.66 26.21
N TYR A 198 -13.67 12.14 24.98
CA TYR A 198 -13.18 12.88 23.85
C TYR A 198 -14.34 13.25 22.91
N THR A 199 -14.37 14.47 22.45
CA THR A 199 -15.38 14.94 21.48
C THR A 199 -14.68 15.18 20.16
N CYS A 200 -15.09 14.46 19.13
CA CYS A 200 -14.62 14.71 17.78
C CYS A 200 -15.08 16.09 17.30
N SER A 201 -14.18 16.86 16.72
CA SER A 201 -14.47 18.18 16.17
C SER A 201 -14.08 18.18 14.69
N TYR A 202 -15.04 18.37 13.80
CA TYR A 202 -14.85 18.45 12.37
C TYR A 202 -15.40 19.78 11.84
N LEU A 203 -14.58 20.51 11.11
CA LEU A 203 -14.98 21.74 10.43
C LEU A 203 -15.29 21.40 8.98
N LEU A 204 -16.52 21.59 8.55
CA LEU A 204 -16.87 21.67 7.12
C LEU A 204 -16.43 23.06 6.65
N GLU A 205 -15.39 23.15 5.82
CA GLU A 205 -15.06 24.35 5.08
C GLU A 205 -15.96 24.55 3.85
#